data_cb3b3b5e698396b99978b5cc0a22a552
#
_entry.id   cb3b3b5e698396b99978b5cc0a22a552
#
_cell.length_a   1.000
_cell.length_b   1.000
_cell.length_c   1.000
_cell.angle_alpha   90.00
_cell.angle_beta   90.00
_cell.angle_gamma   90.00
#
_symmetry.space_group_name_H-M   'P 1'
#
loop_
_entity.id
_entity.type
_entity.pdbx_description
1 polymer ?
#
loop_
_entity_poly.entity_id
_entity_poly.type
_entity_poly.pdbx_seq_one_letter_code
_entity_poly.pdbx_strand_id
1 'polypeptide(L)'
;GKRPGMEDGNNTTTGGDSDAATVMDHLASVRSKLSLTTTEPTKRDLSKIGNLVSRVVKARDGDRAASLALILAVIDWLPANTFWLRRVDSARRLADNWDQIANDWTVAQIERQRERDAEAHERDRRSVAQPTPVPERHSERHVHSLVCEHVLNDMRPHEDEYDHEGSLRYGKPSEWQMACMRHADELNRRDGISTAA
;
A
#
# COMPACT_ATOMS: atom_id res chain seq x y z
N GLY A 1 55.38 -25.61 32.75
CA GLY A 1 54.25 -25.73 31.84
C GLY A 1 53.49 -24.39 31.87
N LYS A 2 53.66 -23.57 30.77
CA LYS A 2 52.87 -22.34 30.56
C LYS A 2 51.55 -22.78 29.88
N ARG A 3 50.42 -22.38 30.45
CA ARG A 3 49.09 -22.48 29.81
C ARG A 3 48.96 -21.34 28.82
N PRO A 4 48.47 -21.56 27.57
CA PRO A 4 48.11 -20.49 26.67
C PRO A 4 46.83 -19.83 27.15
N GLY A 5 46.85 -18.50 27.15
CA GLY A 5 45.69 -17.67 27.46
C GLY A 5 44.58 -17.87 26.43
N MET A 6 43.35 -18.11 26.92
CA MET A 6 42.12 -17.95 26.15
C MET A 6 41.94 -16.46 25.92
N GLU A 7 42.08 -16.05 24.67
CA GLU A 7 41.57 -14.75 24.21
C GLU A 7 40.06 -14.90 24.00
N ASP A 8 39.29 -14.46 24.98
CA ASP A 8 37.85 -14.26 24.83
C ASP A 8 37.62 -13.12 23.83
N GLY A 9 37.31 -13.51 22.61
CA GLY A 9 36.91 -12.61 21.55
C GLY A 9 35.57 -11.92 21.86
N ASN A 10 35.61 -10.82 22.57
CA ASN A 10 34.47 -9.93 22.75
C ASN A 10 34.30 -9.03 21.52
N ASN A 11 33.70 -9.53 20.45
CA ASN A 11 33.44 -8.79 19.22
C ASN A 11 31.95 -8.50 18.96
N THR A 12 31.13 -8.39 20.02
CA THR A 12 29.68 -8.13 19.88
C THR A 12 29.27 -6.70 20.25
N THR A 13 30.20 -5.87 20.71
CA THR A 13 29.86 -4.55 21.29
C THR A 13 29.81 -3.40 20.26
N THR A 14 30.52 -3.53 19.14
CA THR A 14 30.69 -2.42 18.18
C THR A 14 29.41 -2.12 17.37
N GLY A 15 28.56 -3.09 17.15
CA GLY A 15 27.35 -2.90 16.37
C GLY A 15 26.22 -2.20 17.13
N GLY A 16 26.08 -2.47 18.42
CA GLY A 16 25.01 -1.89 19.27
C GLY A 16 25.18 -0.41 19.54
N ASP A 17 26.44 0.05 19.74
CA ASP A 17 26.74 1.45 19.98
C ASP A 17 26.50 2.31 18.72
N SER A 18 26.77 1.77 17.52
CA SER A 18 26.50 2.43 16.25
C SER A 18 25.01 2.67 16.01
N ASP A 19 24.17 1.66 16.29
CA ASP A 19 22.71 1.79 16.14
C ASP A 19 22.12 2.76 17.17
N ALA A 20 22.62 2.70 18.40
CA ALA A 20 22.20 3.62 19.45
C ALA A 20 22.53 5.08 19.09
N ALA A 21 23.73 5.32 18.54
CA ALA A 21 24.11 6.63 18.05
C ALA A 21 23.19 7.08 16.89
N THR A 22 22.92 6.21 15.94
CA THR A 22 22.00 6.49 14.81
C THR A 22 20.61 6.89 15.29
N VAL A 23 20.04 6.18 16.27
CA VAL A 23 18.74 6.52 16.85
C VAL A 23 18.75 7.88 17.54
N MET A 24 19.82 8.16 18.30
CA MET A 24 19.95 9.42 19.02
C MET A 24 20.11 10.61 18.07
N ASP A 25 20.96 10.49 17.04
CA ASP A 25 21.16 11.52 16.02
C ASP A 25 19.88 11.78 15.24
N HIS A 26 19.12 10.72 14.92
CA HIS A 26 17.84 10.85 14.22
C HIS A 26 16.80 11.60 15.07
N LEU A 27 16.66 11.25 16.35
CA LEU A 27 15.78 11.98 17.27
C LEU A 27 16.15 13.44 17.39
N ALA A 28 17.45 13.75 17.53
CA ALA A 28 17.97 15.11 17.58
C ALA A 28 17.65 15.88 16.30
N SER A 29 17.84 15.25 15.14
CA SER A 29 17.51 15.83 13.82
C SER A 29 16.04 16.16 13.69
N VAL A 30 15.12 15.23 14.03
CA VAL A 30 13.68 15.46 13.98
C VAL A 30 13.27 16.62 14.87
N ARG A 31 13.78 16.69 16.10
CA ARG A 31 13.48 17.77 17.04
C ARG A 31 14.06 19.12 16.57
N SER A 32 15.28 19.13 16.04
CA SER A 32 15.92 20.33 15.50
C SER A 32 15.13 20.94 14.33
N LYS A 33 14.61 20.12 13.43
CA LYS A 33 13.75 20.57 12.32
C LYS A 33 12.48 21.30 12.80
N LEU A 34 12.03 21.00 14.01
CA LEU A 34 10.87 21.63 14.64
C LEU A 34 11.26 22.80 15.57
N SER A 35 12.53 23.20 15.59
CA SER A 35 13.08 24.20 16.50
C SER A 35 12.84 23.89 17.98
N LEU A 36 12.77 22.59 18.31
CA LEU A 36 12.62 22.12 19.69
C LEU A 36 13.99 21.89 20.33
N THR A 37 14.12 22.27 21.58
CA THR A 37 15.34 21.99 22.35
C THR A 37 15.54 20.50 22.52
N THR A 38 16.79 20.05 22.38
CA THR A 38 17.22 18.68 22.61
C THR A 38 18.22 18.70 23.75
N THR A 39 18.10 17.81 24.71
CA THR A 39 19.08 17.63 25.75
C THR A 39 20.32 16.98 25.16
N GLU A 40 21.52 17.47 25.51
CA GLU A 40 22.76 16.84 25.03
C GLU A 40 22.82 15.38 25.48
N PRO A 41 23.15 14.47 24.54
CA PRO A 41 23.18 13.05 24.83
C PRO A 41 24.33 12.70 25.77
N THR A 42 24.03 11.87 26.76
CA THR A 42 25.01 11.34 27.72
C THR A 42 25.36 9.88 27.40
N LYS A 43 26.48 9.39 27.99
CA LYS A 43 26.84 7.96 27.90
C LYS A 43 25.71 7.05 28.46
N ARG A 44 24.95 7.54 29.42
CA ARG A 44 23.81 6.82 30.00
C ARG A 44 22.64 6.72 29.01
N ASP A 45 22.44 7.73 28.21
CA ASP A 45 21.43 7.74 27.15
C ASP A 45 21.80 6.75 26.05
N LEU A 46 23.07 6.71 25.64
CA LEU A 46 23.59 5.73 24.68
C LEU A 46 23.33 4.30 25.16
N SER A 47 23.67 4.00 26.43
CA SER A 47 23.42 2.67 27.01
C SER A 47 21.91 2.31 27.06
N LYS A 48 21.04 3.28 27.39
CA LYS A 48 19.59 3.04 27.40
C LYS A 48 19.03 2.77 26.02
N ILE A 49 19.47 3.51 25.01
CA ILE A 49 19.05 3.28 23.61
C ILE A 49 19.62 1.96 23.08
N GLY A 50 20.88 1.61 23.41
CA GLY A 50 21.44 0.30 23.07
C GLY A 50 20.62 -0.86 23.64
N ASN A 51 20.16 -0.73 24.88
CA ASN A 51 19.26 -1.72 25.50
C ASN A 51 17.88 -1.74 24.81
N LEU A 52 17.35 -0.59 24.43
CA LEU A 52 16.10 -0.51 23.65
C LEU A 52 16.24 -1.22 22.31
N VAL A 53 17.28 -0.92 21.54
CA VAL A 53 17.55 -1.58 20.25
C VAL A 53 17.65 -3.08 20.43
N SER A 54 18.44 -3.55 21.41
CA SER A 54 18.59 -4.99 21.68
C SER A 54 17.27 -5.67 22.05
N ARG A 55 16.42 -5.01 22.83
CA ARG A 55 15.08 -5.51 23.20
C ARG A 55 14.16 -5.60 21.98
N VAL A 56 14.16 -4.59 21.12
CA VAL A 56 13.34 -4.59 19.89
C VAL A 56 13.83 -5.65 18.90
N VAL A 57 15.15 -5.80 18.75
CA VAL A 57 15.75 -6.85 17.91
C VAL A 57 15.34 -8.24 18.41
N LYS A 58 15.42 -8.47 19.72
CA LYS A 58 14.99 -9.75 20.30
C LYS A 58 13.51 -10.03 20.09
N ALA A 59 12.66 -9.01 20.19
CA ALA A 59 11.22 -9.13 19.97
C ALA A 59 10.85 -9.38 18.48
N ARG A 60 11.81 -9.21 17.56
CA ARG A 60 11.64 -9.39 16.11
C ARG A 60 12.54 -10.49 15.54
N ASP A 61 12.71 -11.55 16.28
CA ASP A 61 13.45 -12.74 15.87
C ASP A 61 14.91 -12.47 15.39
N GLY A 62 15.52 -11.40 15.92
CA GLY A 62 16.89 -11.02 15.59
C GLY A 62 17.05 -10.13 14.36
N ASP A 63 15.97 -9.74 13.68
CA ASP A 63 16.03 -8.84 12.53
C ASP A 63 16.39 -7.40 12.97
N ARG A 64 17.71 -7.14 12.94
CA ARG A 64 18.29 -5.86 13.36
C ARG A 64 17.90 -4.71 12.43
N ALA A 65 17.90 -4.94 11.13
CA ALA A 65 17.59 -3.91 10.13
C ALA A 65 16.13 -3.45 10.25
N ALA A 66 15.19 -4.40 10.31
CA ALA A 66 13.78 -4.08 10.50
C ALA A 66 13.49 -3.48 11.88
N SER A 67 14.24 -3.86 12.91
CA SER A 67 14.10 -3.29 14.25
C SER A 67 14.55 -1.84 14.31
N LEU A 68 15.69 -1.52 13.69
CA LEU A 68 16.19 -0.15 13.59
C LEU A 68 15.23 0.71 12.77
N ALA A 69 14.79 0.21 11.60
CA ALA A 69 13.82 0.89 10.75
C ALA A 69 12.50 1.21 11.50
N LEU A 70 12.02 0.28 12.33
CA LEU A 70 10.85 0.52 13.18
C LEU A 70 11.09 1.67 14.16
N ILE A 71 12.22 1.67 14.87
CA ILE A 71 12.52 2.71 15.85
C ILE A 71 12.59 4.09 15.16
N LEU A 72 13.23 4.17 14.01
CA LEU A 72 13.32 5.41 13.24
C LEU A 72 11.95 5.86 12.74
N ALA A 73 11.10 4.95 12.24
CA ALA A 73 9.73 5.26 11.80
C ALA A 73 8.85 5.77 12.94
N VAL A 74 9.02 5.25 14.14
CA VAL A 74 8.32 5.75 15.34
C VAL A 74 8.79 7.16 15.69
N ILE A 75 10.09 7.45 15.58
CA ILE A 75 10.63 8.80 15.80
C ILE A 75 10.10 9.78 14.75
N ASP A 76 10.04 9.38 13.48
CA ASP A 76 9.48 10.19 12.39
C ASP A 76 7.99 10.50 12.57
N TRP A 77 7.28 9.65 13.28
CA TRP A 77 5.87 9.87 13.60
C TRP A 77 5.65 10.85 14.77
N LEU A 78 6.61 11.03 15.68
CA LEU A 78 6.46 11.91 16.85
C LEU A 78 5.93 13.31 16.51
N PRO A 79 6.35 13.98 15.42
CA PRO A 79 5.80 15.28 15.02
C PRO A 79 4.29 15.30 14.79
N ALA A 80 3.71 14.18 14.37
CA ALA A 80 2.26 14.04 14.16
C ALA A 80 1.48 13.81 15.47
N ASN A 81 2.17 13.50 16.58
CA ASN A 81 1.57 13.24 17.88
C ASN A 81 2.08 14.24 18.93
N THR A 82 1.31 15.30 19.16
CA THR A 82 1.70 16.39 20.07
C THR A 82 1.87 15.95 21.52
N PHE A 83 1.19 14.88 21.94
CA PHE A 83 1.32 14.32 23.27
C PHE A 83 2.72 13.73 23.49
N TRP A 84 3.19 12.88 22.58
CA TRP A 84 4.49 12.26 22.65
C TRP A 84 5.62 13.24 22.29
N LEU A 85 5.41 14.13 21.32
CA LEU A 85 6.40 15.12 20.93
C LEU A 85 6.87 15.99 22.11
N ARG A 86 5.94 16.33 23.02
CA ARG A 86 6.26 17.13 24.24
C ARG A 86 6.96 16.31 25.31
N ARG A 87 6.74 14.99 25.36
CA ARG A 87 7.24 14.12 26.40
C ARG A 87 8.59 13.48 26.06
N VAL A 88 8.85 13.26 24.80
CA VAL A 88 10.09 12.65 24.29
C VAL A 88 11.07 13.76 23.96
N ASP A 89 11.57 14.44 25.00
CA ASP A 89 12.57 15.52 24.87
C ASP A 89 14.03 15.00 24.80
N SER A 90 14.24 13.72 25.09
CA SER A 90 15.53 13.08 25.16
C SER A 90 15.46 11.62 24.77
N ALA A 91 16.60 11.04 24.38
CA ALA A 91 16.75 9.63 24.06
C ALA A 91 16.35 8.73 25.22
N ARG A 92 16.64 9.14 26.45
CA ARG A 92 16.23 8.42 27.65
C ARG A 92 14.72 8.31 27.77
N ARG A 93 13.98 9.40 27.52
CA ARG A 93 12.52 9.39 27.60
C ARG A 93 11.88 8.58 26.47
N LEU A 94 12.50 8.53 25.31
CA LEU A 94 12.13 7.63 24.24
C LEU A 94 12.21 6.16 24.72
N ALA A 95 13.35 5.77 25.29
CA ALA A 95 13.58 4.41 25.77
C ALA A 95 12.66 4.02 26.95
N ASP A 96 12.44 4.95 27.89
CA ASP A 96 11.63 4.71 29.07
C ASP A 96 10.12 4.56 28.75
N ASN A 97 9.63 5.19 27.67
CA ASN A 97 8.23 5.15 27.26
C ASN A 97 8.00 4.33 25.98
N TRP A 98 9.00 3.62 25.49
CA TRP A 98 8.98 2.95 24.20
C TRP A 98 7.73 2.10 23.95
N ASP A 99 7.35 1.27 24.91
CA ASP A 99 6.26 0.31 24.73
C ASP A 99 4.92 1.01 24.49
N GLN A 100 4.69 2.12 25.19
CA GLN A 100 3.49 2.96 24.99
C GLN A 100 3.53 3.70 23.65
N ILE A 101 4.68 4.30 23.33
CA ILE A 101 4.86 5.03 22.06
C ILE A 101 4.68 4.09 20.87
N ALA A 102 5.30 2.90 20.91
CA ALA A 102 5.21 1.92 19.83
C ALA A 102 3.77 1.39 19.67
N ASN A 103 3.04 1.22 20.78
CA ASN A 103 1.64 0.82 20.74
C ASN A 103 0.77 1.90 20.10
N ASP A 104 0.89 3.15 20.52
CA ASP A 104 0.15 4.29 19.97
C ASP A 104 0.48 4.51 18.48
N TRP A 105 1.76 4.34 18.10
CA TRP A 105 2.17 4.37 16.71
C TRP A 105 1.49 3.26 15.89
N THR A 106 1.42 2.04 16.43
CA THR A 106 0.76 0.91 15.77
C THR A 106 -0.72 1.20 15.54
N VAL A 107 -1.41 1.71 16.56
CA VAL A 107 -2.82 2.11 16.45
C VAL A 107 -2.99 3.18 15.36
N ALA A 108 -2.15 4.20 15.34
CA ALA A 108 -2.17 5.24 14.32
C ALA A 108 -1.90 4.71 12.90
N GLN A 109 -1.09 3.65 12.74
CA GLN A 109 -0.89 3.00 11.43
C GLN A 109 -2.15 2.25 10.98
N ILE A 110 -2.82 1.54 11.90
CA ILE A 110 -4.07 0.84 11.61
C ILE A 110 -5.17 1.83 11.19
N GLU A 111 -5.31 2.95 11.89
CA GLU A 111 -6.27 4.00 11.55
C GLU A 111 -5.99 4.59 10.16
N ARG A 112 -4.75 4.96 9.87
CA ARG A 112 -4.35 5.44 8.54
C ARG A 112 -4.59 4.41 7.41
N GLN A 113 -4.42 3.13 7.71
CA GLN A 113 -4.72 2.09 6.72
C GLN A 113 -6.22 2.00 6.46
N ARG A 114 -7.06 2.04 7.51
CA ARG A 114 -8.52 2.05 7.37
C ARG A 114 -9.03 3.25 6.58
N GLU A 115 -8.45 4.43 6.82
CA GLU A 115 -8.79 5.64 6.06
C GLU A 115 -8.46 5.47 4.58
N ARG A 116 -7.26 4.96 4.24
CA ARG A 116 -6.86 4.68 2.85
C ARG A 116 -7.77 3.66 2.18
N ASP A 117 -8.13 2.60 2.89
CA ASP A 117 -9.03 1.56 2.38
C ASP A 117 -10.44 2.14 2.14
N ALA A 118 -10.94 2.98 3.06
CA ALA A 118 -12.22 3.67 2.89
C ALA A 118 -12.21 4.64 1.70
N GLU A 119 -11.13 5.42 1.52
CA GLU A 119 -10.96 6.30 0.37
C GLU A 119 -10.86 5.52 -0.96
N ALA A 120 -10.19 4.36 -0.95
CA ALA A 120 -10.11 3.49 -2.12
C ALA A 120 -11.49 2.95 -2.50
N HIS A 121 -12.25 2.44 -1.54
CA HIS A 121 -13.63 1.98 -1.76
C HIS A 121 -14.56 3.10 -2.27
N GLU A 122 -14.44 4.30 -1.72
CA GLU A 122 -15.25 5.44 -2.19
C GLU A 122 -14.86 5.84 -3.62
N ARG A 123 -13.57 5.79 -3.97
CA ARG A 123 -13.09 6.05 -5.34
C ARG A 123 -13.64 5.02 -6.32
N ASP A 124 -13.61 3.73 -5.93
CA ASP A 124 -14.17 2.65 -6.75
C ASP A 124 -15.67 2.82 -6.95
N ARG A 125 -16.40 3.15 -5.87
CA ARG A 125 -17.85 3.44 -5.96
C ARG A 125 -18.16 4.60 -6.90
N ARG A 126 -17.36 5.66 -6.88
CA ARG A 126 -17.53 6.81 -7.79
C ARG A 126 -17.19 6.44 -9.24
N SER A 127 -16.19 5.60 -9.43
CA SER A 127 -15.81 5.09 -10.76
C SER A 127 -16.92 4.24 -11.37
N VAL A 128 -17.57 3.40 -10.57
CA VAL A 128 -18.71 2.57 -11.01
C VAL A 128 -19.98 3.42 -11.18
N ALA A 129 -20.16 4.48 -10.36
CA ALA A 129 -21.32 5.36 -10.41
C ALA A 129 -21.23 6.45 -11.50
N GLN A 130 -20.08 6.64 -12.14
CA GLN A 130 -20.04 7.41 -13.38
C GLN A 130 -20.75 6.57 -14.43
N PRO A 131 -21.94 7.01 -14.91
CA PRO A 131 -22.54 6.36 -16.06
C PRO A 131 -21.47 6.41 -17.15
N THR A 132 -21.05 5.25 -17.66
CA THR A 132 -20.33 5.19 -18.93
C THR A 132 -21.07 6.16 -19.83
N PRO A 133 -20.41 7.18 -20.42
CA PRO A 133 -21.08 8.09 -21.32
C PRO A 133 -21.82 7.20 -22.30
N VAL A 134 -23.15 7.26 -22.26
CA VAL A 134 -23.99 6.56 -23.25
C VAL A 134 -23.43 7.08 -24.56
N PRO A 135 -22.84 6.20 -25.39
CA PRO A 135 -22.24 6.66 -26.62
C PRO A 135 -23.35 7.45 -27.34
N GLU A 136 -23.09 8.72 -27.62
CA GLU A 136 -24.02 9.55 -28.38
C GLU A 136 -24.45 8.72 -29.57
N ARG A 137 -25.77 8.49 -29.71
CA ARG A 137 -26.30 7.74 -30.85
C ARG A 137 -25.68 8.34 -32.06
N HIS A 138 -24.72 7.62 -32.65
CA HIS A 138 -24.07 8.12 -33.86
C HIS A 138 -25.16 8.43 -34.85
N SER A 139 -25.28 9.71 -35.21
CA SER A 139 -26.26 10.19 -36.19
C SER A 139 -25.94 9.71 -37.59
N GLU A 140 -24.83 9.02 -37.76
CA GLU A 140 -24.37 8.51 -39.05
C GLU A 140 -24.78 7.04 -39.22
N ARG A 141 -25.43 6.75 -40.34
CA ARG A 141 -25.75 5.39 -40.77
C ARG A 141 -24.46 4.59 -40.88
N HIS A 142 -24.22 3.66 -40.00
CA HIS A 142 -23.11 2.71 -40.06
C HIS A 142 -23.61 1.27 -40.06
N VAL A 143 -22.82 0.39 -40.63
CA VAL A 143 -23.14 -1.04 -40.68
C VAL A 143 -22.93 -1.65 -39.28
N HIS A 144 -23.99 -2.18 -38.71
CA HIS A 144 -23.90 -2.90 -37.43
C HIS A 144 -23.20 -4.24 -37.64
N SER A 145 -22.34 -4.59 -36.73
CA SER A 145 -21.60 -5.87 -36.69
C SER A 145 -21.57 -6.42 -35.26
N LEU A 146 -21.14 -7.66 -35.09
CA LEU A 146 -21.02 -8.29 -33.78
C LEU A 146 -20.11 -7.56 -32.79
N VAL A 147 -19.21 -6.69 -33.25
CA VAL A 147 -18.31 -5.86 -32.43
C VAL A 147 -18.79 -4.42 -32.29
N CYS A 148 -19.95 -4.08 -32.87
CA CYS A 148 -20.54 -2.77 -32.76
C CYS A 148 -21.04 -2.53 -31.34
N GLU A 149 -20.69 -1.38 -30.73
CA GLU A 149 -21.09 -1.03 -29.36
C GLU A 149 -22.62 -1.06 -29.16
N HIS A 150 -23.43 -0.70 -30.19
CA HIS A 150 -24.89 -0.76 -30.10
C HIS A 150 -25.35 -2.20 -29.90
N VAL A 151 -24.83 -3.13 -30.71
CA VAL A 151 -25.13 -4.57 -30.58
C VAL A 151 -24.70 -5.11 -29.25
N LEU A 152 -23.49 -4.80 -28.80
CA LEU A 152 -22.97 -5.29 -27.54
C LEU A 152 -23.74 -4.71 -26.35
N ASN A 153 -24.13 -3.44 -26.38
CA ASN A 153 -24.89 -2.82 -25.30
C ASN A 153 -26.31 -3.38 -25.20
N ASP A 154 -26.97 -3.60 -26.35
CA ASP A 154 -28.30 -4.19 -26.38
C ASP A 154 -28.30 -5.66 -25.94
N MET A 155 -27.26 -6.41 -26.28
CA MET A 155 -27.16 -7.84 -25.99
C MET A 155 -26.59 -8.15 -24.60
N ARG A 156 -25.79 -7.23 -24.00
CA ARG A 156 -25.16 -7.44 -22.68
C ARG A 156 -26.11 -7.89 -21.57
N PRO A 157 -27.35 -7.39 -21.44
CA PRO A 157 -28.29 -7.88 -20.44
C PRO A 157 -28.68 -9.35 -20.60
N HIS A 158 -28.43 -9.93 -21.77
CA HIS A 158 -28.78 -11.30 -22.14
C HIS A 158 -27.54 -12.20 -22.26
N GLU A 159 -26.36 -11.70 -21.89
CA GLU A 159 -25.09 -12.40 -22.08
C GLU A 159 -25.06 -13.78 -21.40
N ASP A 160 -25.64 -13.87 -20.20
CA ASP A 160 -25.71 -15.12 -19.42
C ASP A 160 -26.66 -16.20 -20.01
N GLU A 161 -27.45 -15.84 -21.01
CA GLU A 161 -28.42 -16.77 -21.66
C GLU A 161 -27.75 -17.61 -22.77
N TYR A 162 -26.48 -17.27 -23.15
CA TYR A 162 -25.81 -17.87 -24.30
C TYR A 162 -24.47 -18.50 -23.90
N ASP A 163 -24.13 -19.60 -24.58
CA ASP A 163 -22.80 -20.22 -24.44
C ASP A 163 -21.74 -19.38 -25.17
N HIS A 164 -20.62 -19.21 -24.48
CA HIS A 164 -19.44 -18.50 -24.97
C HIS A 164 -18.39 -19.42 -25.59
N GLU A 165 -18.61 -20.74 -25.62
CA GLU A 165 -17.69 -21.69 -26.23
C GLU A 165 -17.72 -21.54 -27.75
N GLY A 166 -16.57 -21.19 -28.32
CA GLY A 166 -16.37 -21.06 -29.76
C GLY A 166 -15.43 -19.93 -30.13
N SER A 167 -15.01 -19.90 -31.38
CA SER A 167 -14.17 -18.84 -31.92
C SER A 167 -14.39 -18.65 -33.41
N LEU A 168 -14.68 -17.43 -33.80
CA LEU A 168 -14.78 -17.06 -35.22
C LEU A 168 -13.49 -17.35 -35.99
N ARG A 169 -12.33 -17.27 -35.35
CA ARG A 169 -11.02 -17.58 -35.96
C ARG A 169 -10.92 -19.00 -36.48
N TYR A 170 -11.67 -19.94 -35.89
CA TYR A 170 -11.71 -21.35 -36.30
C TYR A 170 -12.99 -21.74 -37.03
N GLY A 171 -13.80 -20.74 -37.46
CA GLY A 171 -15.04 -20.98 -38.18
C GLY A 171 -16.18 -21.59 -37.36
N LYS A 172 -16.06 -21.56 -36.04
CA LYS A 172 -17.10 -22.04 -35.11
C LYS A 172 -17.43 -20.93 -34.11
N PRO A 173 -18.32 -19.98 -34.49
CA PRO A 173 -18.74 -18.92 -33.58
C PRO A 173 -19.48 -19.51 -32.39
N SER A 174 -19.35 -18.89 -31.21
CA SER A 174 -20.14 -19.25 -30.02
C SER A 174 -21.60 -18.87 -30.22
N GLU A 175 -22.49 -19.43 -29.38
CA GLU A 175 -23.92 -19.06 -29.41
C GLU A 175 -24.11 -17.56 -29.16
N TRP A 176 -23.35 -17.00 -28.22
CA TRP A 176 -23.29 -15.57 -27.97
C TRP A 176 -22.93 -14.75 -29.21
N GLN A 177 -21.84 -15.13 -29.91
CA GLN A 177 -21.43 -14.46 -31.12
C GLN A 177 -22.50 -14.54 -32.22
N MET A 178 -23.16 -15.69 -32.36
CA MET A 178 -24.25 -15.86 -33.31
C MET A 178 -25.48 -15.02 -32.95
N ALA A 179 -25.78 -14.88 -31.65
CA ALA A 179 -26.85 -14.01 -31.19
C ALA A 179 -26.58 -12.54 -31.48
N CYS A 180 -25.35 -12.07 -31.20
CA CYS A 180 -24.91 -10.72 -31.56
C CYS A 180 -24.95 -10.45 -33.08
N MET A 181 -24.56 -11.42 -33.91
CA MET A 181 -24.65 -11.30 -35.36
C MET A 181 -26.10 -11.16 -35.84
N ARG A 182 -27.02 -12.01 -35.33
CA ARG A 182 -28.44 -11.89 -35.66
C ARG A 182 -29.03 -10.55 -35.26
N HIS A 183 -28.66 -10.05 -34.08
CA HIS A 183 -29.12 -8.75 -33.59
C HIS A 183 -28.55 -7.60 -34.49
N ALA A 184 -27.28 -7.70 -34.87
CA ALA A 184 -26.67 -6.77 -35.83
C ALA A 184 -27.43 -6.73 -37.18
N ASP A 185 -27.78 -7.89 -37.72
CA ASP A 185 -28.54 -8.01 -38.96
C ASP A 185 -29.95 -7.40 -38.85
N GLU A 186 -30.58 -7.54 -37.68
CA GLU A 186 -31.87 -6.94 -37.40
C GLU A 186 -31.78 -5.41 -37.34
N LEU A 187 -30.76 -4.87 -36.65
CA LEU A 187 -30.51 -3.42 -36.63
C LEU A 187 -30.22 -2.86 -38.03
N ASN A 188 -29.38 -3.53 -38.81
CA ASN A 188 -29.10 -3.16 -40.18
C ASN A 188 -30.37 -3.11 -41.06
N ARG A 189 -31.21 -4.13 -40.90
CA ARG A 189 -32.49 -4.22 -41.63
C ARG A 189 -33.44 -3.09 -41.22
N ARG A 190 -33.54 -2.82 -39.92
CA ARG A 190 -34.37 -1.74 -39.35
C ARG A 190 -33.91 -0.37 -39.90
N ASP A 191 -32.59 -0.17 -39.97
CA ASP A 191 -32.00 1.09 -40.41
C ASP A 191 -31.88 1.21 -41.93
N GLY A 192 -32.39 0.22 -42.69
CA GLY A 192 -32.41 0.19 -44.14
C GLY A 192 -31.03 0.05 -44.78
N ILE A 193 -30.09 -0.59 -44.06
CA ILE A 193 -28.73 -0.83 -44.52
C ILE A 193 -28.70 -2.19 -45.21
N SER A 194 -28.43 -2.20 -46.51
CA SER A 194 -28.28 -3.46 -47.26
C SER A 194 -26.90 -4.05 -47.01
N THR A 195 -26.88 -5.21 -46.37
CA THR A 195 -25.66 -6.01 -46.12
C THR A 195 -25.44 -7.07 -47.21
N ALA A 196 -26.02 -6.88 -48.41
CA ALA A 196 -25.80 -7.79 -49.50
C ALA A 196 -24.34 -7.76 -49.96
N ALA A 197 -23.60 -8.85 -49.65
CA ALA A 197 -22.33 -9.22 -50.24
C ALA A 197 -22.55 -10.15 -51.42
#